data_7f67af27a458ef440ce4efb8729d66da
#
_entry.id   7f67af27a458ef440ce4efb8729d66da
#
_cell.length_a   1.000
_cell.length_b   1.000
_cell.length_c   1.000
_cell.angle_alpha   90.00
_cell.angle_beta   90.00
_cell.angle_gamma   90.00
#
_symmetry.space_group_name_H-M   'P 1'
#
loop_
_entity.id
_entity.type
_entity.pdbx_description
1 polymer ?
#
loop_
_entity_poly.entity_id
_entity_poly.type
_entity_poly.pdbx_seq_one_letter_code
_entity_poly.pdbx_strand_id
1 'polypeptide(L)'
;MIKSVVFDMFETLVTLFEGKTYFSENIAADVGSDPDKFRKEWHAIEKARSTGKYSTEEGIELVLKNLGLYTKENVDLVVSKRRECLTDTFLNIPDETFIMLNDLVAKGVKIGLITNTFSDERNMIRNSEIFPYFDVALISYEQGLLKPDLKLYSMMAEQLNVKPEECLYVGDGGSKELFAAREAGMHPVQCTWFREKFFEPHVPSPVYDEFDQAAHQSEIVGFIK
;
A
#
# COMPACT_ATOMS: atom_id res chain seq x y z
N MET A 1 -8.24 8.92 24.17
CA MET A 1 -9.12 9.42 23.07
C MET A 1 -8.31 9.45 21.79
N ILE A 2 -8.77 8.79 20.75
CA ILE A 2 -8.13 8.76 19.42
C ILE A 2 -8.31 10.14 18.77
N LYS A 3 -7.24 10.71 18.24
CA LYS A 3 -7.18 11.99 17.54
C LYS A 3 -6.77 11.88 16.10
N SER A 4 -6.20 10.74 15.71
CA SER A 4 -5.83 10.47 14.32
C SER A 4 -6.04 9.02 13.94
N VAL A 5 -6.31 8.79 12.65
CA VAL A 5 -6.33 7.48 12.04
C VAL A 5 -5.26 7.45 10.94
N VAL A 6 -4.37 6.50 11.03
CA VAL A 6 -3.29 6.28 10.07
C VAL A 6 -3.59 5.03 9.27
N PHE A 7 -3.66 5.16 7.97
CA PHE A 7 -3.99 4.05 7.07
C PHE A 7 -2.76 3.54 6.31
N ASP A 8 -2.75 2.27 5.97
CA ASP A 8 -2.11 1.78 4.78
C ASP A 8 -2.95 2.10 3.54
N MET A 9 -2.40 1.95 2.34
CA MET A 9 -3.11 2.23 1.08
C MET A 9 -3.68 0.95 0.46
N PHE A 10 -2.79 0.05 0.04
CA PHE A 10 -3.17 -1.13 -0.73
C PHE A 10 -3.76 -2.20 0.20
N GLU A 11 -4.82 -2.85 -0.27
CA GLU A 11 -5.61 -3.83 0.49
C GLU A 11 -6.22 -3.27 1.79
N THR A 12 -6.22 -1.92 1.88
CA THR A 12 -6.78 -1.17 3.02
C THR A 12 -7.76 -0.08 2.55
N LEU A 13 -7.33 0.86 1.72
CA LEU A 13 -8.18 1.91 1.15
C LEU A 13 -8.56 1.62 -0.29
N VAL A 14 -7.67 0.95 -1.03
CA VAL A 14 -7.87 0.44 -2.38
C VAL A 14 -7.39 -1.01 -2.45
N THR A 15 -7.80 -1.76 -3.47
CA THR A 15 -7.30 -3.12 -3.69
C THR A 15 -6.77 -3.31 -5.10
N LEU A 16 -5.65 -4.03 -5.23
CA LEU A 16 -5.07 -4.45 -6.51
C LEU A 16 -5.70 -5.75 -7.03
N PHE A 17 -6.60 -6.37 -6.27
CA PHE A 17 -7.21 -7.67 -6.56
C PHE A 17 -8.61 -7.56 -7.18
N GLU A 18 -9.02 -6.38 -7.63
CA GLU A 18 -10.29 -6.15 -8.30
C GLU A 18 -10.07 -5.39 -9.61
N GLY A 19 -10.91 -5.65 -10.61
CA GLY A 19 -10.77 -5.05 -11.93
C GLY A 19 -9.58 -5.58 -12.72
N LYS A 20 -8.79 -4.69 -13.31
CA LYS A 20 -7.58 -5.07 -14.04
C LYS A 20 -6.44 -5.37 -13.08
N THR A 21 -5.87 -6.55 -13.18
CA THR A 21 -4.74 -7.00 -12.36
C THR A 21 -3.50 -7.25 -13.21
N TYR A 22 -2.31 -6.93 -12.70
CA TYR A 22 -1.05 -7.15 -13.40
C TYR A 22 0.10 -7.37 -12.42
N PHE A 23 0.33 -8.62 -12.07
CA PHE A 23 1.35 -9.06 -11.12
C PHE A 23 2.58 -9.66 -11.81
N SER A 24 3.55 -10.11 -11.03
CA SER A 24 4.82 -10.64 -11.54
C SER A 24 4.68 -11.80 -12.52
N GLU A 25 3.69 -12.66 -12.34
CA GLU A 25 3.38 -13.77 -13.24
C GLU A 25 2.84 -13.30 -14.58
N ASN A 26 2.03 -12.25 -14.58
CA ASN A 26 1.53 -11.63 -15.83
C ASN A 26 2.69 -10.97 -16.60
N ILE A 27 3.58 -10.28 -15.87
CA ILE A 27 4.78 -9.67 -16.45
C ILE A 27 5.65 -10.75 -17.07
N ALA A 28 5.92 -11.85 -16.34
CA ALA A 28 6.72 -12.96 -16.82
C ALA A 28 6.16 -13.55 -18.11
N ALA A 29 4.85 -13.78 -18.17
CA ALA A 29 4.17 -14.30 -19.35
C ALA A 29 4.32 -13.36 -20.56
N ASP A 30 4.12 -12.06 -20.36
CA ASP A 30 4.20 -11.06 -21.43
C ASP A 30 5.59 -10.93 -22.03
N VAL A 31 6.65 -11.05 -21.20
CA VAL A 31 8.04 -10.91 -21.65
C VAL A 31 8.70 -12.25 -22.01
N GLY A 32 7.96 -13.36 -21.93
CA GLY A 32 8.47 -14.70 -22.22
C GLY A 32 9.46 -15.24 -21.20
N SER A 33 9.32 -14.85 -19.93
CA SER A 33 10.14 -15.34 -18.81
C SER A 33 9.50 -16.52 -18.11
N ASP A 34 10.34 -17.34 -17.47
CA ASP A 34 9.89 -18.26 -16.43
C ASP A 34 9.38 -17.44 -15.22
N PRO A 35 8.16 -17.72 -14.69
CA PRO A 35 7.56 -16.92 -13.62
C PRO A 35 8.40 -16.89 -12.33
N ASP A 36 9.03 -18.02 -11.95
CA ASP A 36 9.80 -18.09 -10.70
C ASP A 36 11.12 -17.33 -10.84
N LYS A 37 11.76 -17.39 -12.02
CA LYS A 37 12.97 -16.60 -12.30
C LYS A 37 12.65 -15.12 -12.29
N PHE A 38 11.56 -14.70 -12.94
CA PHE A 38 11.14 -13.30 -12.94
C PHE A 38 10.86 -12.82 -11.51
N ARG A 39 10.05 -13.55 -10.76
CA ARG A 39 9.71 -13.24 -9.36
C ARG A 39 10.96 -13.08 -8.50
N LYS A 40 11.94 -13.98 -8.63
CA LYS A 40 13.20 -13.90 -7.88
C LYS A 40 13.96 -12.61 -8.16
N GLU A 41 14.16 -12.25 -9.42
CA GLU A 41 14.86 -11.01 -9.82
C GLU A 41 14.08 -9.77 -9.38
N TRP A 42 12.75 -9.82 -9.51
CA TRP A 42 11.85 -8.72 -9.10
C TRP A 42 11.88 -8.46 -7.60
N HIS A 43 11.89 -9.52 -6.77
CA HIS A 43 12.04 -9.42 -5.32
C HIS A 43 13.45 -8.99 -4.90
N ALA A 44 14.49 -9.38 -5.62
CA ALA A 44 15.87 -8.99 -5.29
C ALA A 44 16.09 -7.46 -5.28
N ILE A 45 15.30 -6.70 -6.04
CA ILE A 45 15.37 -5.25 -6.11
C ILE A 45 14.25 -4.54 -5.35
N GLU A 46 13.38 -5.27 -4.64
CA GLU A 46 12.18 -4.74 -3.98
C GLU A 46 12.50 -3.56 -3.06
N LYS A 47 13.44 -3.73 -2.14
CA LYS A 47 13.85 -2.65 -1.24
C LYS A 47 14.34 -1.42 -2.00
N ALA A 48 15.14 -1.61 -3.04
CA ALA A 48 15.72 -0.50 -3.79
C ALA A 48 14.66 0.31 -4.55
N ARG A 49 13.71 -0.37 -5.22
CA ARG A 49 12.62 0.30 -5.96
C ARG A 49 11.55 0.90 -5.03
N SER A 50 11.36 0.34 -3.84
CA SER A 50 10.40 0.87 -2.86
C SER A 50 10.96 2.02 -2.02
N THR A 51 12.28 2.24 -2.01
CA THR A 51 12.94 3.33 -1.28
C THR A 51 13.50 4.42 -2.21
N GLY A 52 13.04 4.49 -3.45
CA GLY A 52 13.37 5.57 -4.37
C GLY A 52 14.73 5.45 -5.07
N LYS A 53 15.43 4.30 -4.93
CA LYS A 53 16.71 4.09 -5.63
C LYS A 53 16.52 3.86 -7.13
N TYR A 54 15.44 3.19 -7.51
CA TYR A 54 15.05 2.94 -8.89
C TYR A 54 13.60 3.36 -9.10
N SER A 55 13.29 3.98 -10.22
CA SER A 55 11.93 4.06 -10.71
C SER A 55 11.41 2.67 -11.09
N THR A 56 10.11 2.52 -11.27
CA THR A 56 9.52 1.25 -11.76
C THR A 56 10.10 0.88 -13.12
N GLU A 57 10.26 1.84 -14.04
CA GLU A 57 10.84 1.62 -15.35
C GLU A 57 12.31 1.14 -15.26
N GLU A 58 13.15 1.81 -14.47
CA GLU A 58 14.55 1.42 -14.24
C GLU A 58 14.65 0.02 -13.59
N GLY A 59 13.76 -0.28 -12.65
CA GLY A 59 13.68 -1.60 -12.02
C GLY A 59 13.31 -2.69 -13.02
N ILE A 60 12.31 -2.44 -13.89
CA ILE A 60 11.92 -3.37 -14.97
C ILE A 60 13.10 -3.56 -15.94
N GLU A 61 13.74 -2.49 -16.39
CA GLU A 61 14.92 -2.59 -17.26
C GLU A 61 16.02 -3.47 -16.64
N LEU A 62 16.32 -3.27 -15.36
CA LEU A 62 17.35 -4.03 -14.65
C LEU A 62 17.01 -5.52 -14.60
N VAL A 63 15.78 -5.87 -14.24
CA VAL A 63 15.31 -7.25 -14.18
C VAL A 63 15.36 -7.90 -15.56
N LEU A 64 14.87 -7.22 -16.60
CA LEU A 64 14.89 -7.75 -17.97
C LEU A 64 16.32 -7.92 -18.50
N LYS A 65 17.26 -7.04 -18.14
CA LYS A 65 18.69 -7.19 -18.47
C LYS A 65 19.29 -8.42 -17.79
N ASN A 66 19.02 -8.63 -16.51
CA ASN A 66 19.50 -9.79 -15.75
C ASN A 66 18.95 -11.12 -16.33
N LEU A 67 17.74 -11.11 -16.86
CA LEU A 67 17.11 -12.28 -17.48
C LEU A 67 17.47 -12.46 -18.97
N GLY A 68 18.19 -11.53 -19.59
CA GLY A 68 18.51 -11.56 -21.02
C GLY A 68 17.30 -11.28 -21.94
N LEU A 69 16.27 -10.62 -21.41
CA LEU A 69 14.99 -10.33 -22.08
C LEU A 69 14.79 -8.83 -22.35
N TYR A 70 15.82 -8.02 -22.14
CA TYR A 70 15.72 -6.58 -22.33
C TYR A 70 15.52 -6.23 -23.80
N THR A 71 14.39 -5.61 -24.09
CA THR A 71 14.14 -4.78 -25.27
C THR A 71 13.35 -3.55 -24.83
N LYS A 72 13.40 -2.49 -25.60
CA LYS A 72 12.61 -1.27 -25.27
C LYS A 72 11.11 -1.59 -25.31
N GLU A 73 10.70 -2.43 -26.25
CA GLU A 73 9.31 -2.87 -26.41
C GLU A 73 8.81 -3.62 -25.18
N ASN A 74 9.62 -4.52 -24.59
CA ASN A 74 9.27 -5.24 -23.37
C ASN A 74 9.12 -4.30 -22.17
N VAL A 75 10.02 -3.32 -22.02
CA VAL A 75 9.92 -2.31 -20.96
C VAL A 75 8.63 -1.49 -21.12
N ASP A 76 8.38 -0.96 -22.33
CA ASP A 76 7.19 -0.14 -22.61
C ASP A 76 5.90 -0.90 -22.39
N LEU A 77 5.86 -2.19 -22.81
CA LEU A 77 4.72 -3.08 -22.59
C LEU A 77 4.40 -3.22 -21.11
N VAL A 78 5.40 -3.55 -20.28
CA VAL A 78 5.21 -3.74 -18.83
C VAL A 78 4.78 -2.46 -18.16
N VAL A 79 5.45 -1.33 -18.45
CA VAL A 79 5.12 -0.01 -17.88
C VAL A 79 3.70 0.40 -18.25
N SER A 80 3.30 0.18 -19.52
CA SER A 80 1.94 0.51 -19.99
C SER A 80 0.87 -0.31 -19.26
N LYS A 81 1.04 -1.63 -19.17
CA LYS A 81 0.08 -2.51 -18.50
C LYS A 81 -0.02 -2.23 -17.00
N ARG A 82 1.10 -1.98 -16.32
CA ARG A 82 1.08 -1.56 -14.91
C ARG A 82 0.28 -0.26 -14.73
N ARG A 83 0.52 0.72 -15.60
CA ARG A 83 -0.21 2.00 -15.56
C ARG A 83 -1.71 1.80 -15.76
N GLU A 84 -2.11 0.93 -16.70
CA GLU A 84 -3.52 0.61 -16.94
C GLU A 84 -4.17 0.01 -15.68
N CYS A 85 -3.51 -0.95 -15.03
CA CYS A 85 -4.03 -1.58 -13.82
C CYS A 85 -4.13 -0.59 -12.66
N LEU A 86 -3.07 0.19 -12.41
CA LEU A 86 -3.11 1.21 -11.35
C LEU A 86 -4.17 2.28 -11.65
N THR A 87 -4.33 2.70 -12.91
CA THR A 87 -5.38 3.62 -13.29
C THR A 87 -6.76 3.04 -12.99
N ASP A 88 -6.99 1.78 -13.35
CA ASP A 88 -8.24 1.08 -13.06
C ASP A 88 -8.52 1.01 -11.56
N THR A 89 -7.51 0.64 -10.75
CA THR A 89 -7.61 0.61 -9.28
C THR A 89 -8.03 1.95 -8.69
N PHE A 90 -7.40 3.05 -9.11
CA PHE A 90 -7.66 4.38 -8.55
C PHE A 90 -8.89 5.09 -9.16
N LEU A 91 -9.42 4.61 -10.28
CA LEU A 91 -10.73 5.03 -10.80
C LEU A 91 -11.91 4.29 -10.16
N ASN A 92 -11.64 3.15 -9.52
CA ASN A 92 -12.65 2.29 -8.90
C ASN A 92 -12.46 2.17 -7.39
N ILE A 93 -12.05 3.26 -6.72
CA ILE A 93 -11.99 3.30 -5.25
C ILE A 93 -13.41 3.08 -4.71
N PRO A 94 -13.61 2.13 -3.76
CA PRO A 94 -14.94 1.87 -3.21
C PRO A 94 -15.58 3.10 -2.58
N ASP A 95 -16.88 3.30 -2.79
CA ASP A 95 -17.63 4.41 -2.18
C ASP A 95 -17.55 4.37 -0.65
N GLU A 96 -17.51 3.18 -0.04
CA GLU A 96 -17.35 2.98 1.39
C GLU A 96 -16.05 3.60 1.93
N THR A 97 -14.97 3.62 1.12
CA THR A 97 -13.72 4.29 1.48
C THR A 97 -13.95 5.79 1.64
N PHE A 98 -14.63 6.42 0.70
CA PHE A 98 -14.93 7.86 0.77
C PHE A 98 -15.91 8.18 1.91
N ILE A 99 -16.91 7.32 2.15
CA ILE A 99 -17.86 7.49 3.26
C ILE A 99 -17.09 7.45 4.59
N MET A 100 -16.26 6.45 4.80
CA MET A 100 -15.43 6.33 6.00
C MET A 100 -14.53 7.57 6.22
N LEU A 101 -13.82 8.01 5.18
CA LEU A 101 -12.93 9.17 5.26
C LEU A 101 -13.69 10.45 5.57
N ASN A 102 -14.86 10.67 4.94
CA ASN A 102 -15.73 11.82 5.22
C ASN A 102 -16.24 11.80 6.66
N ASP A 103 -16.61 10.65 7.20
CA ASP A 103 -17.06 10.50 8.57
C ASP A 103 -15.93 10.84 9.58
N LEU A 104 -14.69 10.43 9.28
CA LEU A 104 -13.52 10.79 10.09
C LEU A 104 -13.25 12.30 10.06
N VAL A 105 -13.30 12.92 8.88
CA VAL A 105 -13.17 14.38 8.72
C VAL A 105 -14.27 15.11 9.50
N ALA A 106 -15.52 14.65 9.41
CA ALA A 106 -16.65 15.24 10.14
C ALA A 106 -16.49 15.16 11.67
N LYS A 107 -15.77 14.14 12.16
CA LYS A 107 -15.41 14.01 13.59
C LYS A 107 -14.18 14.87 14.00
N GLY A 108 -13.55 15.57 13.07
CA GLY A 108 -12.34 16.36 13.31
C GLY A 108 -11.09 15.52 13.61
N VAL A 109 -11.08 14.26 13.14
CA VAL A 109 -9.95 13.35 13.30
C VAL A 109 -8.95 13.58 12.17
N LYS A 110 -7.67 13.67 12.49
CA LYS A 110 -6.60 13.77 11.48
C LYS A 110 -6.38 12.44 10.78
N ILE A 111 -6.06 12.50 9.50
CA ILE A 111 -5.87 11.31 8.67
C ILE A 111 -4.43 11.25 8.18
N GLY A 112 -3.73 10.15 8.47
CA GLY A 112 -2.38 9.86 8.00
C GLY A 112 -2.35 8.70 7.03
N LEU A 113 -1.31 8.67 6.19
CA LEU A 113 -1.01 7.55 5.28
C LEU A 113 0.42 7.09 5.50
N ILE A 114 0.63 5.79 5.75
CA ILE A 114 1.96 5.14 5.70
C ILE A 114 1.87 3.97 4.74
N THR A 115 2.55 4.05 3.59
CA THR A 115 2.43 3.02 2.56
C THR A 115 3.77 2.67 1.92
N ASN A 116 3.99 1.38 1.65
CA ASN A 116 5.10 0.88 0.84
C ASN A 116 4.70 0.92 -0.63
N THR A 117 5.48 1.60 -1.48
CA THR A 117 5.14 1.81 -2.89
C THR A 117 6.35 1.84 -3.79
N PHE A 118 6.10 1.66 -5.08
CA PHE A 118 7.03 1.97 -6.17
C PHE A 118 6.74 3.37 -6.74
N SER A 119 7.52 3.81 -7.72
CA SER A 119 7.38 5.15 -8.29
C SER A 119 6.05 5.37 -9.02
N ASP A 120 5.56 4.37 -9.75
CA ASP A 120 4.29 4.43 -10.46
C ASP A 120 3.09 4.47 -9.50
N GLU A 121 3.09 3.64 -8.47
CA GLU A 121 2.08 3.62 -7.39
C GLU A 121 2.07 4.96 -6.63
N ARG A 122 3.25 5.46 -6.26
CA ARG A 122 3.41 6.78 -5.64
C ARG A 122 2.79 7.89 -6.49
N ASN A 123 3.01 7.87 -7.81
CA ASN A 123 2.45 8.87 -8.72
C ASN A 123 0.91 8.77 -8.79
N MET A 124 0.36 7.55 -8.80
CA MET A 124 -1.09 7.35 -8.78
C MET A 124 -1.70 7.86 -7.48
N ILE A 125 -1.13 7.52 -6.33
CA ILE A 125 -1.59 8.00 -5.01
C ILE A 125 -1.64 9.54 -4.99
N ARG A 126 -0.54 10.20 -5.37
CA ARG A 126 -0.42 11.66 -5.33
C ARG A 126 -1.43 12.39 -6.22
N ASN A 127 -1.89 11.75 -7.31
CA ASN A 127 -2.83 12.33 -8.27
C ASN A 127 -4.26 11.80 -8.11
N SER A 128 -4.53 10.97 -7.11
CA SER A 128 -5.84 10.36 -6.87
C SER A 128 -6.79 11.28 -6.11
N GLU A 129 -8.09 11.02 -6.25
CA GLU A 129 -9.15 11.74 -5.53
C GLU A 129 -9.10 11.51 -4.00
N ILE A 130 -8.49 10.41 -3.55
CA ILE A 130 -8.34 10.10 -2.13
C ILE A 130 -7.21 10.92 -1.47
N PHE A 131 -6.22 11.39 -2.25
CA PHE A 131 -5.03 12.04 -1.69
C PHE A 131 -5.33 13.29 -0.84
N PRO A 132 -6.29 14.16 -1.19
CA PRO A 132 -6.64 15.35 -0.39
C PRO A 132 -7.17 15.06 1.02
N TYR A 133 -7.55 13.81 1.33
CA TYR A 133 -8.00 13.46 2.68
C TYR A 133 -6.86 13.33 3.70
N PHE A 134 -5.62 13.14 3.24
CA PHE A 134 -4.49 12.93 4.15
C PHE A 134 -3.88 14.24 4.62
N ASP A 135 -3.89 14.48 5.94
CA ASP A 135 -3.15 15.59 6.57
C ASP A 135 -1.63 15.35 6.46
N VAL A 136 -1.19 14.09 6.54
CA VAL A 136 0.20 13.66 6.39
C VAL A 136 0.27 12.37 5.58
N ALA A 137 1.18 12.30 4.62
CA ALA A 137 1.43 11.08 3.85
C ALA A 137 2.93 10.74 3.84
N LEU A 138 3.28 9.60 4.41
CA LEU A 138 4.63 9.02 4.40
C LEU A 138 4.66 7.85 3.41
N ILE A 139 5.10 8.13 2.20
CA ILE A 139 5.20 7.19 1.09
C ILE A 139 6.64 6.68 1.01
N SER A 140 6.86 5.38 1.10
CA SER A 140 8.20 4.77 1.23
C SER A 140 9.17 5.21 0.14
N TYR A 141 8.70 5.31 -1.10
CA TYR A 141 9.49 5.77 -2.23
C TYR A 141 10.07 7.18 -2.02
N GLU A 142 9.36 8.05 -1.32
CA GLU A 142 9.78 9.42 -1.02
C GLU A 142 10.63 9.52 0.25
N GLN A 143 10.33 8.66 1.23
CA GLN A 143 10.99 8.69 2.53
C GLN A 143 12.32 7.94 2.57
N GLY A 144 12.56 7.03 1.62
CA GLY A 144 13.70 6.12 1.68
C GLY A 144 13.61 5.08 2.82
N LEU A 145 12.43 4.94 3.42
CA LEU A 145 12.12 4.04 4.53
C LEU A 145 10.94 3.14 4.15
N LEU A 146 10.93 1.92 4.68
CA LEU A 146 9.86 0.93 4.45
C LEU A 146 9.20 0.53 5.76
N LYS A 147 7.89 0.26 5.75
CA LYS A 147 7.29 -0.56 6.80
C LYS A 147 8.03 -1.90 6.87
N PRO A 148 8.37 -2.43 8.05
CA PRO A 148 7.94 -2.03 9.38
C PRO A 148 8.91 -1.11 10.15
N ASP A 149 9.65 -0.22 9.50
CA ASP A 149 10.60 0.68 10.19
C ASP A 149 9.83 1.62 11.16
N LEU A 150 10.13 1.51 12.46
CA LEU A 150 9.46 2.26 13.53
C LEU A 150 9.58 3.79 13.36
N LYS A 151 10.61 4.24 12.64
CA LYS A 151 10.80 5.67 12.35
C LYS A 151 9.64 6.26 11.56
N LEU A 152 9.00 5.49 10.64
CA LEU A 152 7.83 5.94 9.90
C LEU A 152 6.65 6.26 10.83
N TYR A 153 6.41 5.42 11.83
CA TYR A 153 5.30 5.59 12.78
C TYR A 153 5.53 6.77 13.73
N SER A 154 6.76 6.91 14.25
CA SER A 154 7.11 8.07 15.07
C SER A 154 7.06 9.39 14.29
N MET A 155 7.57 9.42 13.06
CA MET A 155 7.46 10.59 12.16
C MET A 155 6.00 10.94 11.85
N MET A 156 5.14 9.94 11.68
CA MET A 156 3.71 10.16 11.44
C MET A 156 3.04 10.84 12.63
N ALA A 157 3.24 10.33 13.84
CA ALA A 157 2.66 10.92 15.05
C ALA A 157 3.17 12.36 15.26
N GLU A 158 4.48 12.59 15.06
CA GLU A 158 5.09 13.91 15.14
C GLU A 158 4.49 14.91 14.14
N GLN A 159 4.41 14.54 12.85
CA GLN A 159 3.88 15.43 11.81
C GLN A 159 2.38 15.68 11.95
N LEU A 160 1.62 14.70 12.43
CA LEU A 160 0.21 14.91 12.81
C LEU A 160 0.05 15.73 14.09
N ASN A 161 1.13 15.98 14.82
CA ASN A 161 1.12 16.65 16.13
C ASN A 161 0.16 15.98 17.13
N VAL A 162 0.32 14.67 17.27
CA VAL A 162 -0.41 13.81 18.23
C VAL A 162 0.57 12.87 18.90
N LYS A 163 0.16 12.24 20.00
CA LYS A 163 0.95 11.19 20.62
C LYS A 163 0.65 9.85 19.94
N PRO A 164 1.61 8.88 19.90
CA PRO A 164 1.35 7.58 19.33
C PRO A 164 0.10 6.87 19.90
N GLU A 165 -0.13 6.97 21.22
CA GLU A 165 -1.31 6.42 21.90
C GLU A 165 -2.64 7.12 21.54
N GLU A 166 -2.59 8.19 20.79
CA GLU A 166 -3.76 8.88 20.24
C GLU A 166 -4.00 8.54 18.75
N CYS A 167 -3.17 7.63 18.19
CA CYS A 167 -3.27 7.16 16.80
C CYS A 167 -3.90 5.77 16.73
N LEU A 168 -4.92 5.62 15.90
CA LEU A 168 -5.38 4.34 15.39
C LEU A 168 -4.59 4.04 14.13
N TYR A 169 -4.00 2.84 13.99
CA TYR A 169 -3.37 2.38 12.75
C TYR A 169 -4.26 1.31 12.10
N VAL A 170 -4.62 1.49 10.84
CA VAL A 170 -5.48 0.57 10.08
C VAL A 170 -4.72 0.03 8.88
N GLY A 171 -4.61 -1.29 8.80
CA GLY A 171 -3.96 -1.98 7.68
C GLY A 171 -4.37 -3.45 7.59
N ASP A 172 -4.07 -4.08 6.45
CA ASP A 172 -4.39 -5.51 6.20
C ASP A 172 -3.49 -6.49 6.97
N GLY A 173 -2.36 -6.00 7.49
CA GLY A 173 -1.34 -6.79 8.21
C GLY A 173 -0.12 -7.14 7.38
N GLY A 174 -0.03 -6.67 6.14
CA GLY A 174 1.14 -6.78 5.28
C GLY A 174 2.38 -6.12 5.88
N SER A 175 3.57 -6.53 5.44
CA SER A 175 4.84 -5.92 5.88
C SER A 175 5.03 -5.84 7.40
N LYS A 176 4.34 -6.67 8.20
CA LYS A 176 4.35 -6.64 9.68
C LYS A 176 3.95 -5.28 10.29
N GLU A 177 3.19 -4.50 9.56
CA GLU A 177 2.85 -3.12 9.90
C GLU A 177 2.09 -2.97 11.22
N LEU A 178 1.17 -3.90 11.52
CA LEU A 178 0.38 -3.87 12.76
C LEU A 178 1.26 -4.07 13.99
N PHE A 179 2.25 -4.95 13.88
CA PHE A 179 3.24 -5.18 14.94
C PHE A 179 4.10 -3.94 15.18
N ALA A 180 4.55 -3.30 14.10
CA ALA A 180 5.33 -2.07 14.19
C ALA A 180 4.49 -0.88 14.73
N ALA A 181 3.23 -0.76 14.32
CA ALA A 181 2.33 0.25 14.87
C ALA A 181 2.15 0.07 16.40
N ARG A 182 1.93 -1.16 16.87
CA ARG A 182 1.85 -1.47 18.30
C ARG A 182 3.16 -1.16 19.04
N GLU A 183 4.30 -1.56 18.47
CA GLU A 183 5.62 -1.29 19.06
C GLU A 183 5.90 0.22 19.15
N ALA A 184 5.43 1.00 18.16
CA ALA A 184 5.49 2.46 18.19
C ALA A 184 4.50 3.13 19.17
N GLY A 185 3.63 2.35 19.83
CA GLY A 185 2.64 2.83 20.80
C GLY A 185 1.28 3.23 20.21
N MET A 186 1.04 2.95 18.92
CA MET A 186 -0.26 3.16 18.28
C MET A 186 -1.23 2.00 18.58
N HIS A 187 -2.51 2.20 18.32
CA HIS A 187 -3.56 1.17 18.43
C HIS A 187 -3.80 0.54 17.05
N PRO A 188 -3.29 -0.67 16.76
CA PRO A 188 -3.51 -1.31 15.47
C PRO A 188 -4.88 -1.96 15.39
N VAL A 189 -5.52 -1.81 14.22
CA VAL A 189 -6.73 -2.51 13.80
C VAL A 189 -6.44 -3.19 12.47
N GLN A 190 -6.65 -4.49 12.41
CA GLN A 190 -6.53 -5.24 11.15
C GLN A 190 -7.82 -5.10 10.34
N CYS A 191 -7.71 -4.56 9.14
CA CYS A 191 -8.82 -4.58 8.20
C CYS A 191 -8.86 -5.91 7.42
N THR A 192 -10.08 -6.42 7.19
CA THR A 192 -10.26 -7.70 6.51
C THR A 192 -11.23 -7.64 5.33
N TRP A 193 -11.75 -6.46 5.00
CA TRP A 193 -12.82 -6.27 4.00
C TRP A 193 -12.42 -6.59 2.56
N PHE A 194 -11.12 -6.60 2.20
CA PHE A 194 -10.68 -7.01 0.87
C PHE A 194 -10.18 -8.46 0.78
N ARG A 195 -10.15 -9.22 1.90
CA ARG A 195 -9.57 -10.57 1.94
C ARG A 195 -10.18 -11.54 0.92
N GLU A 196 -11.48 -11.42 0.65
CA GLU A 196 -12.18 -12.30 -0.30
C GLU A 196 -11.87 -11.98 -1.77
N LYS A 197 -11.20 -10.84 -2.05
CA LYS A 197 -10.78 -10.46 -3.40
C LYS A 197 -9.49 -11.15 -3.85
N PHE A 198 -8.70 -11.67 -2.91
CA PHE A 198 -7.45 -12.36 -3.23
C PHE A 198 -7.71 -13.64 -4.01
N PHE A 199 -6.81 -13.96 -4.92
CA PHE A 199 -6.84 -15.17 -5.74
C PHE A 199 -5.44 -15.76 -5.91
N GLU A 200 -5.36 -17.06 -6.18
CA GLU A 200 -4.09 -17.76 -6.39
C GLU A 200 -3.22 -17.12 -7.50
N PRO A 201 -1.89 -17.02 -7.32
CA PRO A 201 -1.11 -17.55 -6.20
C PRO A 201 -0.97 -16.58 -5.00
N HIS A 202 -1.73 -15.50 -4.97
CA HIS A 202 -1.66 -14.50 -3.91
C HIS A 202 -2.55 -14.90 -2.74
N VAL A 203 -2.03 -14.75 -1.53
CA VAL A 203 -2.76 -15.03 -0.29
C VAL A 203 -2.75 -13.80 0.60
N PRO A 204 -3.89 -13.47 1.23
CA PRO A 204 -3.94 -12.35 2.17
C PRO A 204 -3.09 -12.62 3.41
N SER A 205 -2.68 -11.55 4.09
CA SER A 205 -2.05 -11.64 5.40
C SER A 205 -2.87 -12.50 6.36
N PRO A 206 -2.25 -13.28 7.28
CA PRO A 206 -3.01 -14.00 8.30
C PRO A 206 -3.92 -13.05 9.10
N VAL A 207 -5.05 -13.55 9.57
CA VAL A 207 -5.83 -12.84 10.60
C VAL A 207 -5.12 -13.05 11.92
N TYR A 208 -4.81 -11.97 12.62
CA TYR A 208 -4.08 -11.99 13.88
C TYR A 208 -5.05 -11.80 15.05
N ASP A 209 -5.28 -12.85 15.84
CA ASP A 209 -6.21 -12.82 17.00
C ASP A 209 -5.81 -11.79 18.08
N GLU A 210 -4.55 -11.32 18.04
CA GLU A 210 -4.01 -10.37 19.02
C GLU A 210 -4.28 -8.89 18.68
N PHE A 211 -4.92 -8.60 17.54
CA PHE A 211 -5.31 -7.26 17.14
C PHE A 211 -6.83 -7.14 16.99
N ASP A 212 -7.34 -5.96 17.30
CA ASP A 212 -8.71 -5.60 16.92
C ASP A 212 -8.89 -5.74 15.41
N GLN A 213 -10.07 -6.14 14.98
CA GLN A 213 -10.38 -6.39 13.58
C GLN A 213 -11.58 -5.57 13.14
N ALA A 214 -11.56 -5.18 11.86
CA ALA A 214 -12.70 -4.57 11.19
C ALA A 214 -12.96 -5.31 9.87
N ALA A 215 -14.18 -5.83 9.72
CA ALA A 215 -14.64 -6.51 8.51
C ALA A 215 -15.27 -5.55 7.51
N HIS A 216 -15.64 -4.35 7.96
CA HIS A 216 -16.23 -3.30 7.14
C HIS A 216 -15.57 -1.94 7.44
N GLN A 217 -15.42 -1.11 6.42
CA GLN A 217 -14.81 0.22 6.55
C GLN A 217 -15.58 1.12 7.53
N SER A 218 -16.91 1.01 7.58
CA SER A 218 -17.77 1.76 8.49
C SER A 218 -17.48 1.50 9.98
N GLU A 219 -16.86 0.37 10.32
CA GLU A 219 -16.53 0.02 11.71
C GLU A 219 -15.40 0.87 12.27
N ILE A 220 -14.52 1.43 11.41
CA ILE A 220 -13.38 2.24 11.83
C ILE A 220 -13.82 3.45 12.66
N VAL A 221 -14.93 4.07 12.28
CA VAL A 221 -15.51 5.22 13.01
C VAL A 221 -15.90 4.87 14.45
N GLY A 222 -16.21 3.60 14.71
CA GLY A 222 -16.56 3.07 16.05
C GLY A 222 -15.37 3.00 17.00
N PHE A 223 -14.14 2.95 16.51
CA PHE A 223 -12.92 2.96 17.31
C PHE A 223 -12.55 4.37 17.82
N ILE A 224 -13.17 5.43 17.27
CA ILE A 224 -12.93 6.82 17.66
C ILE A 224 -13.77 7.14 18.92
N LYS A 225 -13.17 6.91 20.09
CA LYS A 225 -13.79 7.21 21.40
C LYS A 225 -13.00 8.28 22.13
#